data_0bec91221259e60f293fac2857eae9fb
#
_entry.id   0bec91221259e60f293fac2857eae9fb
#
_cell.length_a   1.000
_cell.length_b   1.000
_cell.length_c   1.000
_cell.angle_alpha   90.00
_cell.angle_beta   90.00
_cell.angle_gamma   90.00
#
_symmetry.space_group_name_H-M   'P 1'
#
loop_
_entity.id
_entity.type
_entity.pdbx_description
1 polymer ?
#
loop_
_entity_poly.entity_id
_entity_poly.type
_entity_poly.pdbx_seq_one_letter_code
_entity_poly.pdbx_strand_id
1 'polypeptide(L)'
;MKERTFKKMIFAVFCCQFLSMPLFAQQQKVDTTHTYSIPEITVSDIYQTREVRSTAPLQVFSKDALKNLHALQVSDAVKHFAGVTVKDYGGIGGLKTVSIRSLGAQHTAVGYDGITLTDCQTGQIDIGRFSLDNVDRLSLNNGQSDNIFQPARFFASAGILNIQTLTPQFTKDKKTNIAGAFKTGSWGLVNPSLLLEQQFNKTWSMSVNGEW
;
A
#
# COMPACT_ATOMS: atom_id res chain seq x y z
N MET A 1 12.63 -29.21 55.32
CA MET A 1 13.08 -30.15 54.27
C MET A 1 11.94 -30.68 53.37
N LYS A 2 10.70 -30.70 53.83
CA LYS A 2 9.52 -31.18 53.04
C LYS A 2 9.04 -30.31 51.88
N GLU A 3 9.19 -28.99 51.95
CA GLU A 3 8.69 -28.09 50.90
C GLU A 3 9.52 -28.09 49.59
N ARG A 4 10.82 -28.31 49.69
CA ARG A 4 11.69 -28.36 48.50
C ARG A 4 11.45 -29.61 47.63
N THR A 5 11.09 -30.72 48.29
CA THR A 5 10.76 -31.97 47.58
C THR A 5 9.41 -31.88 46.88
N PHE A 6 8.41 -31.20 47.45
CA PHE A 6 7.09 -31.02 46.86
C PHE A 6 7.13 -30.16 45.60
N LYS A 7 7.91 -29.03 45.62
CA LYS A 7 8.10 -28.20 44.43
C LYS A 7 8.82 -28.90 43.30
N LYS A 8 9.79 -29.75 43.61
CA LYS A 8 10.49 -30.56 42.59
C LYS A 8 9.59 -31.62 41.98
N MET A 9 8.68 -32.18 42.76
CA MET A 9 7.73 -33.18 42.31
C MET A 9 6.66 -32.55 41.36
N ILE A 10 6.16 -31.34 41.69
CA ILE A 10 5.23 -30.59 40.82
C ILE A 10 5.92 -30.21 39.53
N PHE A 11 7.17 -29.77 39.55
CA PHE A 11 7.92 -29.43 38.35
C PHE A 11 8.19 -30.64 37.45
N ALA A 12 8.48 -31.82 38.05
CA ALA A 12 8.67 -33.04 37.31
C ALA A 12 7.38 -33.56 36.63
N VAL A 13 6.22 -33.41 37.29
CA VAL A 13 4.92 -33.76 36.72
C VAL A 13 4.55 -32.83 35.58
N PHE A 14 4.85 -31.53 35.72
CA PHE A 14 4.62 -30.54 34.67
C PHE A 14 5.51 -30.77 33.44
N CYS A 15 6.76 -31.16 33.63
CA CYS A 15 7.68 -31.54 32.56
C CYS A 15 7.23 -32.81 31.80
N CYS A 16 6.72 -33.80 32.52
CA CYS A 16 6.20 -35.03 31.88
C CYS A 16 4.95 -34.80 31.02
N GLN A 17 4.11 -33.83 31.35
CA GLN A 17 2.94 -33.49 30.52
C GLN A 17 3.32 -32.83 29.21
N PHE A 18 4.44 -32.12 29.13
CA PHE A 18 4.94 -31.54 27.88
C PHE A 18 5.60 -32.56 26.94
N LEU A 19 6.09 -33.66 27.47
CA LEU A 19 6.71 -34.71 26.63
C LEU A 19 5.70 -35.68 25.98
N SER A 20 4.44 -35.61 26.35
CA SER A 20 3.37 -36.46 25.79
C SER A 20 2.57 -35.83 24.67
N MET A 21 3.02 -34.73 24.06
CA MET A 21 2.44 -34.28 22.81
C MET A 21 2.75 -35.27 21.71
N PRO A 22 1.75 -35.98 21.15
CA PRO A 22 2.00 -36.87 20.03
C PRO A 22 2.49 -36.03 18.86
N LEU A 23 3.70 -36.26 18.38
CA LEU A 23 4.16 -35.81 17.10
C LEU A 23 3.25 -36.46 16.04
N PHE A 24 2.19 -35.80 15.66
CA PHE A 24 1.51 -36.09 14.41
C PHE A 24 2.44 -35.69 13.28
N ALA A 25 3.35 -36.58 12.91
CA ALA A 25 4.00 -36.50 11.61
C ALA A 25 2.89 -36.65 10.57
N GLN A 26 2.42 -35.57 10.01
CA GLN A 26 1.56 -35.58 8.84
C GLN A 26 2.39 -36.17 7.70
N GLN A 27 2.18 -37.44 7.43
CA GLN A 27 2.56 -38.04 6.16
C GLN A 27 1.71 -37.35 5.08
N GLN A 28 2.25 -36.30 4.51
CA GLN A 28 1.69 -35.69 3.33
C GLN A 28 1.85 -36.67 2.19
N LYS A 29 0.78 -37.41 1.91
CA LYS A 29 0.69 -38.28 0.75
C LYS A 29 0.77 -37.34 -0.46
N VAL A 30 1.94 -37.30 -1.08
CA VAL A 30 2.12 -36.57 -2.35
C VAL A 30 1.32 -37.36 -3.39
N ASP A 31 0.14 -36.85 -3.68
CA ASP A 31 -0.73 -37.40 -4.73
C ASP A 31 -0.22 -36.81 -6.05
N THR A 32 0.63 -37.57 -6.73
CA THR A 32 1.28 -37.18 -8.00
C THR A 32 0.35 -37.27 -9.21
N THR A 33 -0.94 -37.51 -9.01
CA THR A 33 -1.91 -37.73 -10.10
C THR A 33 -2.89 -36.55 -10.27
N HIS A 34 -2.81 -35.49 -9.50
CA HIS A 34 -3.60 -34.31 -9.78
C HIS A 34 -2.95 -33.47 -10.89
N THR A 35 -3.37 -33.73 -12.10
CA THR A 35 -3.16 -32.81 -13.23
C THR A 35 -3.93 -31.53 -12.92
N TYR A 36 -3.24 -30.52 -12.41
CA TYR A 36 -3.83 -29.18 -12.36
C TYR A 36 -3.96 -28.68 -13.79
N SER A 37 -5.15 -28.67 -14.31
CA SER A 37 -5.45 -27.87 -15.50
C SER A 37 -5.29 -26.42 -15.07
N ILE A 38 -4.18 -25.80 -15.42
CA ILE A 38 -4.01 -24.35 -15.32
C ILE A 38 -5.10 -23.77 -16.23
N PRO A 39 -6.08 -23.03 -15.68
CA PRO A 39 -7.06 -22.39 -16.54
C PRO A 39 -6.28 -21.50 -17.51
N GLU A 40 -6.54 -21.67 -18.79
CA GLU A 40 -6.01 -20.83 -19.83
C GLU A 40 -6.26 -19.38 -19.40
N ILE A 41 -5.18 -18.64 -19.11
CA ILE A 41 -5.28 -17.23 -18.83
C ILE A 41 -5.64 -16.62 -20.18
N THR A 42 -6.93 -16.51 -20.44
CA THR A 42 -7.42 -15.68 -21.54
C THR A 42 -7.00 -14.27 -21.15
N VAL A 43 -5.90 -13.80 -21.72
CA VAL A 43 -5.56 -12.38 -21.70
C VAL A 43 -6.60 -11.72 -22.57
N SER A 44 -7.79 -11.51 -22.01
CA SER A 44 -8.73 -10.57 -22.58
C SER A 44 -8.02 -9.23 -22.57
N ASP A 45 -7.93 -8.60 -23.71
CA ASP A 45 -7.41 -7.23 -23.87
C ASP A 45 -8.33 -6.32 -23.06
N ILE A 46 -8.08 -6.30 -21.77
CA ILE A 46 -8.79 -5.49 -20.81
C ILE A 46 -8.28 -4.10 -21.06
N TYR A 47 -9.12 -3.28 -21.71
CA TYR A 47 -9.06 -1.83 -21.71
C TYR A 47 -7.68 -1.35 -21.32
N GLN A 48 -6.81 -1.23 -22.31
CA GLN A 48 -5.55 -0.53 -22.08
C GLN A 48 -5.95 0.84 -21.58
N THR A 49 -5.82 1.01 -20.30
CA THR A 49 -6.07 2.28 -19.66
C THR A 49 -5.30 3.35 -20.43
N ARG A 50 -5.84 4.54 -20.50
CA ARG A 50 -5.26 5.71 -21.20
C ARG A 50 -3.76 5.88 -20.91
N GLU A 51 -3.29 5.34 -19.82
CA GLU A 51 -1.93 5.32 -19.31
C GLU A 51 -0.97 4.44 -20.11
N VAL A 52 -1.45 3.32 -20.66
CA VAL A 52 -0.64 2.43 -21.52
C VAL A 52 -0.45 3.04 -22.91
N ARG A 53 -1.27 4.02 -23.30
CA ARG A 53 -1.14 4.77 -24.55
C ARG A 53 -0.33 6.05 -24.41
N SER A 54 0.20 6.34 -23.21
CA SER A 54 1.01 7.52 -22.97
C SER A 54 2.29 7.47 -23.82
N THR A 55 2.58 8.53 -24.54
CA THR A 55 3.83 8.68 -25.31
C THR A 55 5.04 8.88 -24.39
N ALA A 56 4.80 9.33 -23.14
CA ALA A 56 5.82 9.47 -22.13
C ALA A 56 5.94 8.18 -21.29
N PRO A 57 7.15 7.82 -20.81
CA PRO A 57 7.32 6.66 -19.95
C PRO A 57 6.48 6.78 -18.67
N LEU A 58 5.51 5.91 -18.54
CA LEU A 58 4.59 5.85 -17.42
C LEU A 58 4.82 4.55 -16.64
N GLN A 59 4.95 4.67 -15.33
CA GLN A 59 5.02 3.54 -14.41
C GLN A 59 3.79 3.60 -13.49
N VAL A 60 3.10 2.48 -13.30
CA VAL A 60 1.86 2.43 -12.53
C VAL A 60 1.89 1.29 -11.55
N PHE A 61 1.52 1.56 -10.31
CA PHE A 61 1.15 0.55 -9.32
C PHE A 61 -0.36 0.60 -9.10
N SER A 62 -1.02 -0.49 -9.40
CA SER A 62 -2.43 -0.68 -9.07
C SER A 62 -2.59 -1.02 -7.59
N LYS A 63 -3.82 -0.95 -7.08
CA LYS A 63 -4.17 -1.30 -5.70
C LYS A 63 -3.61 -2.66 -5.27
N ASP A 64 -3.72 -3.67 -6.13
CA ASP A 64 -3.24 -5.01 -5.79
C ASP A 64 -1.72 -5.10 -5.78
N ALA A 65 -1.05 -4.39 -6.68
CA ALA A 65 0.40 -4.26 -6.65
C ALA A 65 0.87 -3.54 -5.38
N LEU A 66 0.20 -2.45 -4.98
CA LEU A 66 0.52 -1.72 -3.75
C LEU A 66 0.35 -2.56 -2.49
N LYS A 67 -0.70 -3.39 -2.43
CA LYS A 67 -0.90 -4.32 -1.31
C LYS A 67 0.25 -5.33 -1.17
N ASN A 68 0.75 -5.83 -2.30
CA ASN A 68 1.83 -6.81 -2.33
C ASN A 68 3.20 -6.21 -1.92
N LEU A 69 3.34 -4.89 -1.97
CA LEU A 69 4.55 -4.21 -1.51
C LEU A 69 4.67 -4.16 0.02
N HIS A 70 3.58 -4.44 0.76
CA HIS A 70 3.53 -4.34 2.23
C HIS A 70 4.06 -3.00 2.78
N ALA A 71 3.96 -1.95 1.99
CA ALA A 71 4.37 -0.61 2.36
C ALA A 71 3.29 0.10 3.19
N LEU A 72 3.69 0.96 4.12
CA LEU A 72 2.77 1.72 4.96
C LEU A 72 2.41 3.05 4.33
N GLN A 73 3.40 3.72 3.77
CA GLN A 73 3.30 5.07 3.25
C GLN A 73 3.57 5.10 1.75
N VAL A 74 3.06 6.12 1.08
CA VAL A 74 3.35 6.38 -0.33
C VAL A 74 4.86 6.48 -0.59
N SER A 75 5.60 7.08 0.33
CA SER A 75 7.05 7.20 0.25
C SER A 75 7.77 5.85 0.10
N ASP A 76 7.24 4.80 0.73
CA ASP A 76 7.84 3.47 0.64
C ASP A 76 7.52 2.80 -0.69
N ALA A 77 6.30 2.95 -1.17
CA ALA A 77 5.90 2.44 -2.48
C ALA A 77 6.65 3.13 -3.63
N VAL A 78 6.87 4.43 -3.54
CA VAL A 78 7.55 5.23 -4.57
C VAL A 78 9.00 4.81 -4.79
N LYS A 79 9.66 4.25 -3.77
CA LYS A 79 11.04 3.70 -3.89
C LYS A 79 11.16 2.58 -4.92
N HIS A 80 10.06 1.92 -5.23
CA HIS A 80 10.01 0.81 -6.21
C HIS A 80 9.85 1.27 -7.66
N PHE A 81 9.62 2.57 -7.91
CA PHE A 81 9.64 3.10 -9.26
C PHE A 81 11.08 3.24 -9.78
N ALA A 82 11.28 2.88 -11.04
CA ALA A 82 12.58 3.03 -11.67
C ALA A 82 12.98 4.51 -11.85
N GLY A 83 14.20 4.85 -11.47
CA GLY A 83 14.73 6.20 -11.60
C GLY A 83 14.25 7.18 -10.52
N VAL A 84 13.68 6.69 -9.45
CA VAL A 84 13.21 7.50 -8.31
C VAL A 84 14.18 7.36 -7.14
N THR A 85 14.43 8.46 -6.47
CA THR A 85 15.16 8.51 -5.20
C THR A 85 14.28 9.21 -4.16
N VAL A 86 14.05 8.55 -3.05
CA VAL A 86 13.38 9.14 -1.88
C VAL A 86 14.43 9.53 -0.86
N LYS A 87 14.48 10.81 -0.51
CA LYS A 87 15.31 11.30 0.60
C LYS A 87 14.46 11.39 1.86
N ASP A 88 14.94 10.77 2.91
CA ASP A 88 14.32 10.74 4.24
C ASP A 88 15.15 11.60 5.19
N TYR A 89 14.53 12.60 5.78
CA TYR A 89 15.19 13.59 6.64
C TYR A 89 14.87 13.39 8.13
N GLY A 90 14.32 12.25 8.54
CA GLY A 90 14.03 12.06 9.96
C GLY A 90 13.26 10.79 10.33
N GLY A 91 13.19 9.81 9.46
CA GLY A 91 12.52 8.54 9.77
C GLY A 91 10.99 8.68 9.91
N ILE A 92 10.42 8.14 10.98
CA ILE A 92 8.96 8.21 11.22
C ILE A 92 8.58 9.65 11.56
N GLY A 93 7.67 10.24 10.77
CA GLY A 93 7.23 11.64 10.92
C GLY A 93 8.20 12.68 10.35
N GLY A 94 9.35 12.28 9.84
CA GLY A 94 10.29 13.16 9.15
C GLY A 94 9.87 13.48 7.72
N LEU A 95 10.39 14.59 7.20
CA LEU A 95 10.17 15.01 5.82
C LEU A 95 10.73 13.95 4.85
N LYS A 96 9.89 13.47 3.94
CA LYS A 96 10.29 12.55 2.87
C LYS A 96 10.01 13.17 1.51
N THR A 97 11.06 13.43 0.76
CA THR A 97 10.95 14.05 -0.56
C THR A 97 11.28 13.08 -1.67
N VAL A 98 10.66 13.27 -2.82
CA VAL A 98 10.89 12.44 -4.01
C VAL A 98 11.63 13.24 -5.08
N SER A 99 12.64 12.64 -5.66
CA SER A 99 13.32 13.17 -6.83
C SER A 99 13.35 12.14 -7.95
N ILE A 100 13.12 12.58 -9.17
CA ILE A 100 13.10 11.75 -10.37
C ILE A 100 14.38 12.03 -11.15
N ARG A 101 15.09 10.97 -11.50
CA ARG A 101 16.36 11.05 -12.27
C ARG A 101 17.36 12.05 -11.69
N SER A 102 17.41 12.16 -10.37
CA SER A 102 18.31 13.07 -9.63
C SER A 102 18.12 14.56 -9.91
N LEU A 103 16.99 14.97 -10.48
CA LEU A 103 16.74 16.38 -10.82
C LEU A 103 16.36 17.27 -9.64
N GLY A 104 16.25 16.69 -8.45
CA GLY A 104 15.82 17.41 -7.25
C GLY A 104 14.30 17.40 -7.04
N ALA A 105 13.91 17.44 -5.76
CA ALA A 105 12.51 17.29 -5.38
C ALA A 105 11.63 18.47 -5.83
N GLN A 106 12.18 19.66 -5.96
CA GLN A 106 11.47 20.85 -6.44
C GLN A 106 11.03 20.76 -7.91
N HIS A 107 11.65 19.86 -8.68
CA HIS A 107 11.31 19.62 -10.09
C HIS A 107 10.32 18.46 -10.28
N THR A 108 9.90 17.83 -9.18
CA THR A 108 8.91 16.77 -9.19
C THR A 108 7.56 17.35 -8.76
N ALA A 109 6.56 17.25 -9.63
CA ALA A 109 5.19 17.60 -9.23
C ALA A 109 4.53 16.41 -8.55
N VAL A 110 3.75 16.70 -7.52
CA VAL A 110 2.92 15.70 -6.84
C VAL A 110 1.46 16.10 -7.01
N GLY A 111 0.67 15.18 -7.53
CA GLY A 111 -0.77 15.32 -7.68
C GLY A 111 -1.51 14.39 -6.72
N TYR A 112 -2.59 14.86 -6.15
CA TYR A 112 -3.50 14.10 -5.32
C TYR A 112 -4.91 14.26 -5.87
N ASP A 113 -5.47 13.20 -6.43
CA ASP A 113 -6.75 13.20 -7.14
C ASP A 113 -6.87 14.32 -8.19
N GLY A 114 -5.78 14.57 -8.93
CA GLY A 114 -5.73 15.61 -9.96
C GLY A 114 -5.44 17.02 -9.43
N ILE A 115 -5.39 17.21 -8.12
CA ILE A 115 -5.03 18.48 -7.51
C ILE A 115 -3.52 18.54 -7.30
N THR A 116 -2.87 19.59 -7.76
CA THR A 116 -1.43 19.76 -7.54
C THR A 116 -1.16 20.15 -6.10
N LEU A 117 -0.32 19.37 -5.44
CA LEU A 117 0.19 19.72 -4.13
C LEU A 117 1.46 20.56 -4.29
N THR A 118 1.55 21.64 -3.55
CA THR A 118 2.73 22.52 -3.52
C THR A 118 3.01 22.99 -2.10
N ASP A 119 4.28 23.05 -1.75
CA ASP A 119 4.72 23.80 -0.58
C ASP A 119 5.13 25.21 -1.01
N CYS A 120 4.60 26.21 -0.32
CA CYS A 120 4.81 27.60 -0.68
C CYS A 120 6.24 28.11 -0.38
N GLN A 121 6.95 27.42 0.50
CA GLN A 121 8.26 27.84 0.98
C GLN A 121 9.39 27.20 0.18
N THR A 122 9.39 25.88 0.04
CA THR A 122 10.49 25.12 -0.54
C THR A 122 10.16 24.53 -1.91
N GLY A 123 8.88 24.47 -2.25
CA GLY A 123 8.37 23.78 -3.44
C GLY A 123 8.50 22.26 -3.38
N GLN A 124 8.92 21.70 -2.23
CA GLN A 124 9.07 20.28 -2.01
C GLN A 124 7.87 19.73 -1.25
N ILE A 125 7.41 18.56 -1.62
CA ILE A 125 6.26 17.94 -0.97
C ILE A 125 6.73 16.76 -0.12
N ASP A 126 6.22 16.72 1.10
CA ASP A 126 6.40 15.58 1.99
C ASP A 126 5.46 14.44 1.57
N ILE A 127 6.00 13.44 0.90
CA ILE A 127 5.26 12.26 0.48
C ILE A 127 5.11 11.21 1.58
N GLY A 128 5.78 11.38 2.71
CA GLY A 128 5.65 10.52 3.89
C GLY A 128 4.32 10.71 4.63
N ARG A 129 3.60 11.80 4.34
CA ARG A 129 2.30 12.12 4.98
C ARG A 129 1.13 11.32 4.40
N PHE A 130 1.32 10.68 3.24
CA PHE A 130 0.25 9.96 2.57
C PHE A 130 0.31 8.48 2.90
N SER A 131 -0.75 7.99 3.53
CA SER A 131 -0.97 6.57 3.75
C SER A 131 -1.30 5.84 2.46
N LEU A 132 -0.89 4.60 2.33
CA LEU A 132 -1.30 3.74 1.22
C LEU A 132 -2.69 3.13 1.39
N ASP A 133 -3.28 3.19 2.57
CA ASP A 133 -4.56 2.51 2.85
C ASP A 133 -5.72 3.06 2.03
N ASN A 134 -5.66 4.33 1.67
CA ASN A 134 -6.67 5.00 0.86
C ASN A 134 -6.24 5.21 -0.61
N VAL A 135 -5.15 4.58 -1.05
CA VAL A 135 -4.65 4.73 -2.41
C VAL A 135 -5.13 3.58 -3.29
N ASP A 136 -5.77 3.92 -4.41
CA ASP A 136 -6.16 2.97 -5.45
C ASP A 136 -5.04 2.77 -6.46
N ARG A 137 -4.41 3.87 -6.84
CA ARG A 137 -3.39 3.88 -7.88
C ARG A 137 -2.31 4.90 -7.59
N LEU A 138 -1.09 4.49 -7.83
CA LEU A 138 0.07 5.36 -7.79
C LEU A 138 0.74 5.33 -9.16
N SER A 139 0.86 6.48 -9.80
CA SER A 139 1.48 6.58 -11.11
C SER A 139 2.60 7.61 -11.14
N LEU A 140 3.67 7.26 -11.85
CA LEU A 140 4.81 8.11 -12.09
C LEU A 140 4.96 8.34 -13.59
N ASN A 141 4.82 9.58 -14.01
CA ASN A 141 5.05 10.00 -15.38
C ASN A 141 6.41 10.71 -15.47
N ASN A 142 7.29 10.20 -16.31
CA ASN A 142 8.61 10.80 -16.58
C ASN A 142 8.51 11.73 -17.77
N GLY A 143 8.30 13.01 -17.53
CA GLY A 143 8.11 14.02 -18.54
C GLY A 143 6.66 14.51 -18.61
N GLN A 144 6.30 15.09 -19.73
CA GLN A 144 4.95 15.62 -19.94
C GLN A 144 3.95 14.51 -20.21
N SER A 145 2.79 14.63 -19.61
CA SER A 145 1.65 13.75 -19.89
C SER A 145 0.87 14.23 -21.12
N ASP A 146 0.25 13.30 -21.83
CA ASP A 146 -0.63 13.61 -22.98
C ASP A 146 -1.96 14.25 -22.54
N ASN A 147 -2.20 14.36 -21.24
CA ASN A 147 -3.41 14.96 -20.73
C ASN A 147 -3.33 16.48 -20.78
N ILE A 148 -4.06 17.09 -21.71
CA ILE A 148 -4.11 18.54 -21.88
C ILE A 148 -4.87 19.26 -20.76
N PHE A 149 -5.69 18.54 -19.98
CA PHE A 149 -6.50 19.09 -18.86
C PHE A 149 -5.79 19.03 -17.52
N GLN A 150 -4.45 18.96 -17.52
CA GLN A 150 -3.69 18.94 -16.29
C GLN A 150 -3.27 20.37 -15.87
N PRO A 151 -3.00 20.60 -14.57
CA PRO A 151 -2.50 21.86 -14.08
C PRO A 151 -1.18 22.28 -14.72
N ALA A 152 -0.97 23.61 -14.90
CA ALA A 152 0.24 24.16 -15.51
C ALA A 152 1.54 23.70 -14.81
N ARG A 153 1.49 23.49 -13.49
CA ARG A 153 2.61 22.97 -12.71
C ARG A 153 3.10 21.60 -13.21
N PHE A 154 2.20 20.74 -13.67
CA PHE A 154 2.56 19.41 -14.20
C PHE A 154 3.35 19.55 -15.49
N PHE A 155 2.98 20.49 -16.37
CA PHE A 155 3.74 20.76 -17.59
C PHE A 155 5.13 21.32 -17.30
N ALA A 156 5.27 22.09 -16.22
CA ALA A 156 6.54 22.71 -15.82
C ALA A 156 7.45 21.78 -15.02
N SER A 157 7.06 20.54 -14.78
CA SER A 157 7.80 19.60 -13.95
C SER A 157 8.53 18.56 -14.78
N ALA A 158 9.68 18.10 -14.28
CA ALA A 158 10.48 17.04 -14.93
C ALA A 158 9.84 15.66 -14.84
N GLY A 159 8.97 15.47 -13.85
CA GLY A 159 8.14 14.29 -13.70
C GLY A 159 7.00 14.52 -12.73
N ILE A 160 5.98 13.69 -12.85
CA ILE A 160 4.72 13.84 -12.11
C ILE A 160 4.45 12.54 -11.35
N LEU A 161 4.42 12.64 -10.04
CA LEU A 161 3.90 11.58 -9.18
C LEU A 161 2.42 11.87 -8.91
N ASN A 162 1.53 11.01 -9.38
CA ASN A 162 0.10 11.16 -9.19
C ASN A 162 -0.44 10.07 -8.26
N ILE A 163 -1.11 10.49 -7.20
CA ILE A 163 -1.73 9.66 -6.19
C ILE A 163 -3.23 9.72 -6.43
N GLN A 164 -3.85 8.59 -6.68
CA GLN A 164 -5.30 8.48 -6.85
C GLN A 164 -5.88 7.70 -5.68
N THR A 165 -6.86 8.28 -5.02
CA THR A 165 -7.53 7.64 -3.90
C THR A 165 -8.59 6.65 -4.34
N LEU A 166 -8.96 5.78 -3.42
CA LEU A 166 -10.03 4.81 -3.62
C LEU A 166 -11.34 5.53 -3.91
N THR A 167 -11.96 5.19 -5.03
CA THR A 167 -13.32 5.62 -5.32
C THR A 167 -14.29 4.61 -4.71
N PRO A 168 -15.18 5.02 -3.78
CA PRO A 168 -16.14 4.13 -3.16
C PRO A 168 -17.04 3.47 -4.19
N GLN A 169 -17.14 2.14 -4.12
CA GLN A 169 -18.04 1.37 -4.98
C GLN A 169 -19.12 0.73 -4.13
N PHE A 170 -20.38 1.05 -4.43
CA PHE A 170 -21.52 0.55 -3.70
C PHE A 170 -22.34 -0.42 -4.55
N THR A 171 -22.79 -1.49 -3.92
CA THR A 171 -23.77 -2.41 -4.51
C THR A 171 -25.18 -1.94 -4.18
N LYS A 172 -26.17 -2.32 -5.00
CA LYS A 172 -27.58 -1.88 -4.83
C LYS A 172 -28.14 -2.10 -3.40
N ASP A 173 -27.65 -3.13 -2.72
CA ASP A 173 -28.14 -3.50 -1.39
C ASP A 173 -27.28 -2.98 -0.23
N LYS A 174 -26.05 -2.50 -0.52
CA LYS A 174 -25.12 -2.02 0.50
C LYS A 174 -24.74 -0.58 0.25
N LYS A 175 -25.23 0.31 1.10
CA LYS A 175 -24.95 1.75 1.05
C LYS A 175 -23.81 2.17 1.98
N THR A 176 -23.32 1.26 2.80
CA THR A 176 -22.24 1.50 3.76
C THR A 176 -21.21 0.40 3.64
N ASN A 177 -19.95 0.79 3.48
CA ASN A 177 -18.80 -0.10 3.55
C ASN A 177 -17.94 0.32 4.74
N ILE A 178 -17.50 -0.68 5.50
CA ILE A 178 -16.56 -0.48 6.62
C ILE A 178 -15.41 -1.44 6.40
N ALA A 179 -14.21 -0.92 6.34
CA ALA A 179 -13.00 -1.71 6.26
C ALA A 179 -12.02 -1.27 7.36
N GLY A 180 -11.52 -2.22 8.11
CA GLY A 180 -10.48 -1.98 9.10
C GLY A 180 -9.24 -2.78 8.75
N ALA A 181 -8.06 -2.19 8.98
CA ALA A 181 -6.80 -2.88 8.88
C ALA A 181 -5.98 -2.63 10.15
N PHE A 182 -5.23 -3.64 10.53
CA PHE A 182 -4.35 -3.56 11.69
C PHE A 182 -2.96 -4.03 11.24
N LYS A 183 -2.00 -3.13 11.24
CA LYS A 183 -0.64 -3.39 10.82
C LYS A 183 0.29 -3.37 12.03
N THR A 184 1.14 -4.36 12.14
CA THR A 184 2.16 -4.42 13.18
C THR A 184 3.52 -4.62 12.55
N GLY A 185 4.56 -4.14 13.20
CA GLY A 185 5.91 -4.26 12.69
C GLY A 185 6.98 -4.25 13.78
N SER A 186 8.21 -4.26 13.34
CA SER A 186 9.37 -4.15 14.23
C SER A 186 9.34 -2.83 15.00
N TRP A 187 10.07 -2.78 16.12
CA TRP A 187 10.19 -1.59 16.95
C TRP A 187 8.88 -1.09 17.58
N GLY A 188 7.92 -2.00 17.79
CA GLY A 188 6.65 -1.63 18.41
C GLY A 188 5.71 -0.86 17.49
N LEU A 189 5.90 -0.94 16.17
CA LEU A 189 4.98 -0.34 15.20
C LEU A 189 3.59 -0.99 15.36
N VAL A 190 2.61 -0.15 15.66
CA VAL A 190 1.19 -0.49 15.72
C VAL A 190 0.44 0.60 14.95
N ASN A 191 -0.17 0.23 13.85
CA ASN A 191 -0.90 1.16 12.98
C ASN A 191 -2.27 0.58 12.67
N PRO A 192 -3.30 0.90 13.48
CA PRO A 192 -4.68 0.61 13.16
C PRO A 192 -5.20 1.63 12.15
N SER A 193 -5.93 1.18 11.15
CA SER A 193 -6.61 2.04 10.18
C SER A 193 -8.06 1.64 10.01
N LEU A 194 -8.92 2.63 9.78
CA LEU A 194 -10.35 2.47 9.58
C LEU A 194 -10.80 3.30 8.39
N LEU A 195 -11.46 2.64 7.45
CA LEU A 195 -12.10 3.26 6.29
C LEU A 195 -13.61 3.10 6.43
N LEU A 196 -14.31 4.22 6.40
CA LEU A 196 -15.76 4.30 6.42
C LEU A 196 -16.24 4.93 5.12
N GLU A 197 -17.07 4.24 4.38
CA GLU A 197 -17.66 4.73 3.14
C GLU A 197 -19.17 4.68 3.26
N GLN A 198 -19.81 5.80 2.96
CA GLN A 198 -21.28 5.95 3.05
C GLN A 198 -21.83 6.55 1.77
N GLN A 199 -22.81 5.90 1.18
CA GLN A 199 -23.61 6.45 0.09
C GLN A 199 -24.88 7.12 0.64
N PHE A 200 -25.01 8.42 0.47
CA PHE A 200 -26.22 9.15 0.85
C PHE A 200 -27.28 9.09 -0.26
N ASN A 201 -26.85 9.23 -1.49
CA ASN A 201 -27.72 9.22 -2.66
C ASN A 201 -26.96 8.63 -3.87
N LYS A 202 -27.66 8.44 -4.99
CA LYS A 202 -27.02 7.98 -6.26
C LYS A 202 -25.88 8.87 -6.72
N THR A 203 -25.89 10.15 -6.34
CA THR A 203 -24.91 11.17 -6.78
C THR A 203 -23.88 11.49 -5.69
N TRP A 204 -24.22 11.28 -4.42
CA TRP A 204 -23.37 11.69 -3.29
C TRP A 204 -22.94 10.49 -2.46
N SER A 205 -21.65 10.41 -2.27
CA SER A 205 -21.01 9.47 -1.36
C SER A 205 -19.91 10.17 -0.56
N MET A 206 -19.62 9.65 0.61
CA MET A 206 -18.56 10.13 1.49
C MET A 206 -17.64 8.97 1.85
N SER A 207 -16.35 9.22 1.84
CA SER A 207 -15.32 8.31 2.34
C SER A 207 -14.54 9.03 3.42
N VAL A 208 -14.36 8.37 4.55
CA VAL A 208 -13.55 8.85 5.69
C VAL A 208 -12.53 7.79 6.02
N ASN A 209 -11.28 8.16 6.00
CA ASN A 209 -10.17 7.31 6.39
C ASN A 209 -9.47 7.90 7.61
N GLY A 210 -9.19 7.07 8.59
CA GLY A 210 -8.41 7.42 9.77
C GLY A 210 -7.36 6.36 10.05
N GLU A 211 -6.17 6.78 10.41
CA GLU A 211 -5.07 5.92 10.85
C GLU A 211 -4.40 6.54 12.07
N TRP A 212 -3.79 5.68 12.87
CA TRP A 212 -3.12 6.11 14.10
C TRP A 212 -1.71 5.54 14.18
#